data_c5fdda1dd8b0fb36f25a7b53526b5841
#
_entry.id   c5fdda1dd8b0fb36f25a7b53526b5841
#
_cell.length_a   1.000
_cell.length_b   1.000
_cell.length_c   1.000
_cell.angle_alpha   90.00
_cell.angle_beta   90.00
_cell.angle_gamma   90.00
#
_symmetry.space_group_name_H-M   'P 1'
#
loop_
_entity.id
_entity.type
_entity.pdbx_description
1 polymer ?
#
loop_
_entity_poly.entity_id
_entity_poly.type
_entity_poly.pdbx_seq_one_letter_code
_entity_poly.pdbx_strand_id
1 'polypeptide(L)'
;MHAIRLLFILLLATYSQWALATLPIQLWQTSSGTWVYFVESRDLPILDISVDFDAGSSADTPETSGRAGLTLQLLNLGAGGLSEDQIAKALADVGAELGGRFDQDRAGVSLRTLSSERERTQALDILGRVIQHPEFPEDVLERERVRVITGLREADTKPDHIASRTLRKMLYGSHPYGLRGSGEIASLELLQRKDLVDLYQSRYRAASAVVSIMGDVSRAEAAAIAEALTKALPQGKSNSTLPPVIAPVAETRRITHPASQSHILLAYPGLRRDDPDFFPLVVGNYILGGGGFVSRLMQEIR
;
A
#
# COMPACT_ATOMS: atom_id res chain seq x y z
N MET A 1 -21.32 47.67 -27.72
CA MET A 1 -20.80 47.10 -26.48
C MET A 1 -21.15 45.62 -26.26
N HIS A 2 -22.39 45.17 -26.57
CA HIS A 2 -22.78 43.75 -26.37
C HIS A 2 -22.05 42.75 -27.27
N ALA A 3 -21.82 43.12 -28.56
CA ALA A 3 -21.09 42.25 -29.50
C ALA A 3 -19.62 41.99 -29.09
N ILE A 4 -18.94 42.99 -28.54
CA ILE A 4 -17.57 42.85 -28.06
C ILE A 4 -17.49 41.95 -26.80
N ARG A 5 -18.50 42.02 -25.91
CA ARG A 5 -18.60 41.14 -24.74
C ARG A 5 -18.87 39.68 -25.14
N LEU A 6 -19.74 39.46 -26.12
CA LEU A 6 -20.00 38.12 -26.66
C LEU A 6 -18.78 37.54 -27.35
N LEU A 7 -18.01 38.31 -28.09
CA LEU A 7 -16.76 37.87 -28.72
C LEU A 7 -15.70 37.49 -27.69
N PHE A 8 -15.59 38.25 -26.59
CA PHE A 8 -14.64 37.96 -25.49
C PHE A 8 -15.02 36.68 -24.70
N ILE A 9 -16.34 36.45 -24.49
CA ILE A 9 -16.84 35.22 -23.86
C ILE A 9 -16.59 34.02 -24.77
N LEU A 10 -16.79 34.15 -26.08
CA LEU A 10 -16.53 33.09 -27.04
C LEU A 10 -15.01 32.77 -27.12
N LEU A 11 -14.16 33.77 -27.08
CA LEU A 11 -12.69 33.59 -27.03
C LEU A 11 -12.26 32.89 -25.74
N LEU A 12 -12.76 33.28 -24.58
CA LEU A 12 -12.51 32.62 -23.31
C LEU A 12 -13.00 31.17 -23.31
N ALA A 13 -14.16 30.88 -23.90
CA ALA A 13 -14.69 29.52 -24.01
C ALA A 13 -13.86 28.62 -24.92
N THR A 14 -13.24 29.18 -25.99
CA THR A 14 -12.32 28.41 -26.84
C THR A 14 -10.96 28.13 -26.18
N TYR A 15 -10.47 29.02 -25.34
CA TYR A 15 -9.22 28.81 -24.58
C TYR A 15 -9.38 27.77 -23.46
N SER A 16 -10.57 27.62 -22.87
CA SER A 16 -10.79 26.63 -21.79
C SER A 16 -10.73 25.16 -22.24
N GLN A 17 -10.83 24.90 -23.53
CA GLN A 17 -10.75 23.53 -24.11
C GLN A 17 -9.31 22.95 -24.12
N TRP A 18 -8.29 23.77 -23.89
CA TRP A 18 -6.89 23.34 -23.94
C TRP A 18 -6.25 23.13 -22.56
N ALA A 19 -7.02 23.30 -21.49
CA ALA A 19 -6.53 23.04 -20.15
C ALA A 19 -6.57 21.52 -19.86
N LEU A 20 -5.63 20.77 -20.44
CA LEU A 20 -5.30 19.41 -19.98
C LEU A 20 -4.64 19.53 -18.62
N ALA A 21 -5.44 19.61 -17.57
CA ALA A 21 -4.96 19.79 -16.20
C ALA A 21 -4.33 18.52 -15.60
N THR A 22 -4.38 17.39 -16.32
CA THR A 22 -3.84 16.11 -15.86
C THR A 22 -2.99 15.48 -16.95
N LEU A 23 -1.83 14.95 -16.54
CA LEU A 23 -0.99 14.14 -17.43
C LEU A 23 -1.74 12.86 -17.82
N PRO A 24 -1.69 12.44 -19.11
CA PRO A 24 -2.41 11.25 -19.56
C PRO A 24 -1.82 10.00 -18.94
N ILE A 25 -2.67 9.19 -18.29
CA ILE A 25 -2.29 7.88 -17.77
C ILE A 25 -2.37 6.88 -18.93
N GLN A 26 -1.24 6.25 -19.25
CA GLN A 26 -1.17 5.17 -20.22
C GLN A 26 -1.32 3.82 -19.51
N LEU A 27 -2.09 2.91 -20.11
CA LEU A 27 -2.43 1.62 -19.51
C LEU A 27 -2.16 0.48 -20.49
N TRP A 28 -1.50 -0.59 -20.02
CA TRP A 28 -1.32 -1.84 -20.78
C TRP A 28 -1.04 -3.02 -19.84
N GLN A 29 -0.87 -4.21 -20.41
CA GLN A 29 -0.41 -5.39 -19.68
C GLN A 29 0.96 -5.84 -20.20
N THR A 30 1.77 -6.39 -19.29
CA THR A 30 3.00 -7.11 -19.63
C THR A 30 2.68 -8.48 -20.23
N SER A 31 3.68 -9.16 -20.76
CA SER A 31 3.57 -10.54 -21.28
C SER A 31 3.11 -11.54 -20.19
N SER A 32 3.44 -11.27 -18.92
CA SER A 32 3.02 -12.06 -17.75
C SER A 32 1.62 -11.70 -17.22
N GLY A 33 0.92 -10.73 -17.84
CA GLY A 33 -0.43 -10.31 -17.49
C GLY A 33 -0.51 -9.24 -16.39
N THR A 34 0.62 -8.66 -15.97
CA THR A 34 0.67 -7.56 -15.01
C THR A 34 0.11 -6.27 -15.61
N TRP A 35 -0.79 -5.60 -14.92
CA TRP A 35 -1.27 -4.28 -15.32
C TRP A 35 -0.22 -3.21 -15.04
N VAL A 36 0.00 -2.33 -16.03
CA VAL A 36 0.96 -1.24 -15.94
C VAL A 36 0.25 0.09 -16.15
N TYR A 37 0.40 0.98 -15.19
CA TYR A 37 -0.03 2.38 -15.24
C TYR A 37 1.20 3.25 -15.40
N PHE A 38 1.24 4.10 -16.42
CA PHE A 38 2.39 4.95 -16.70
C PHE A 38 1.99 6.40 -16.93
N VAL A 39 2.75 7.30 -16.33
CA VAL A 39 2.69 8.73 -16.56
C VAL A 39 4.08 9.23 -16.89
N GLU A 40 4.28 9.70 -18.14
CA GLU A 40 5.51 10.36 -18.52
C GLU A 40 5.55 11.77 -17.93
N SER A 41 6.61 12.09 -17.19
CA SER A 41 6.87 13.42 -16.61
C SER A 41 8.36 13.71 -16.66
N ARG A 42 8.73 14.72 -17.47
CA ARG A 42 10.12 15.10 -17.70
C ARG A 42 10.54 16.37 -16.97
N ASP A 43 9.70 16.85 -16.06
CA ASP A 43 9.97 18.09 -15.33
C ASP A 43 11.15 17.95 -14.36
N LEU A 44 11.35 16.73 -13.84
CA LEU A 44 12.46 16.38 -12.97
C LEU A 44 13.10 15.08 -13.44
N PRO A 45 14.43 14.92 -13.30
CA PRO A 45 15.14 13.70 -13.68
C PRO A 45 14.94 12.59 -12.62
N ILE A 46 13.68 12.24 -12.33
CA ILE A 46 13.28 11.28 -11.29
C ILE A 46 12.39 10.20 -11.90
N LEU A 47 12.51 8.99 -11.37
CA LEU A 47 11.67 7.86 -11.70
C LEU A 47 11.09 7.28 -10.41
N ASP A 48 9.77 7.29 -10.32
CA ASP A 48 8.99 6.63 -9.26
C ASP A 48 8.34 5.37 -9.81
N ILE A 49 8.53 4.27 -9.10
CA ILE A 49 7.93 2.97 -9.44
C ILE A 49 7.27 2.40 -8.19
N SER A 50 6.08 1.83 -8.33
CA SER A 50 5.52 0.92 -7.34
C SER A 50 5.07 -0.38 -7.97
N VAL A 51 5.26 -1.49 -7.24
CA VAL A 51 4.78 -2.81 -7.60
C VAL A 51 3.92 -3.30 -6.46
N ASP A 52 2.61 -3.33 -6.67
CA ASP A 52 1.61 -3.73 -5.68
C ASP A 52 1.08 -5.13 -5.98
N PHE A 53 0.87 -5.92 -4.92
CA PHE A 53 0.39 -7.29 -4.98
C PHE A 53 -0.87 -7.45 -4.11
N ASP A 54 -1.72 -8.41 -4.45
CA ASP A 54 -2.85 -8.87 -3.65
C ASP A 54 -2.35 -9.75 -2.48
N ALA A 55 -1.61 -9.12 -1.56
CA ALA A 55 -0.87 -9.78 -0.48
C ALA A 55 -0.96 -9.00 0.85
N GLY A 56 -2.04 -8.24 1.05
CA GLY A 56 -2.29 -7.51 2.29
C GLY A 56 -2.64 -8.43 3.47
N SER A 57 -2.92 -7.83 4.63
CA SER A 57 -3.19 -8.57 5.88
C SER A 57 -4.45 -9.44 5.80
N SER A 58 -5.34 -9.21 4.85
CA SER A 58 -6.50 -10.08 4.61
C SER A 58 -6.15 -11.45 4.02
N ALA A 59 -4.91 -11.65 3.60
CA ALA A 59 -4.39 -12.96 3.20
C ALA A 59 -4.07 -13.88 4.40
N ASP A 60 -4.11 -13.34 5.62
CA ASP A 60 -3.88 -14.09 6.85
C ASP A 60 -5.17 -14.68 7.41
N THR A 61 -5.01 -15.77 8.17
CA THR A 61 -6.02 -16.35 9.06
C THR A 61 -5.71 -15.98 10.51
N PRO A 62 -6.59 -16.26 11.49
CA PRO A 62 -6.25 -16.06 12.90
C PRO A 62 -4.94 -16.76 13.31
N GLU A 63 -4.67 -17.95 12.74
CA GLU A 63 -3.49 -18.77 13.05
C GLU A 63 -2.21 -18.21 12.40
N THR A 64 -2.33 -17.48 11.29
CA THR A 64 -1.21 -16.93 10.52
C THR A 64 -1.14 -15.39 10.58
N SER A 65 -1.89 -14.78 11.49
CA SER A 65 -1.94 -13.31 11.62
C SER A 65 -0.55 -12.69 11.80
N GLY A 66 -0.20 -11.76 10.91
CA GLY A 66 1.12 -11.12 10.83
C GLY A 66 2.06 -11.72 9.79
N ARG A 67 1.70 -12.86 9.17
CA ARG A 67 2.49 -13.47 8.10
C ARG A 67 2.67 -12.53 6.92
N ALA A 68 1.58 -11.91 6.44
CA ALA A 68 1.63 -11.00 5.30
C ALA A 68 2.54 -9.79 5.57
N GLY A 69 2.45 -9.21 6.77
CA GLY A 69 3.30 -8.09 7.16
C GLY A 69 4.78 -8.48 7.24
N LEU A 70 5.11 -9.60 7.89
CA LEU A 70 6.49 -10.12 7.93
C LEU A 70 7.02 -10.47 6.54
N THR A 71 6.20 -11.06 5.66
CA THR A 71 6.62 -11.39 4.29
C THR A 71 7.04 -10.12 3.55
N LEU A 72 6.23 -9.06 3.55
CA LEU A 72 6.61 -7.80 2.92
C LEU A 72 7.88 -7.20 3.55
N GLN A 73 7.96 -7.19 4.87
CA GLN A 73 9.09 -6.61 5.59
C GLN A 73 10.41 -7.31 5.28
N LEU A 74 10.40 -8.62 5.07
CA LEU A 74 11.60 -9.40 4.80
C LEU A 74 12.00 -9.42 3.31
N LEU A 75 11.23 -8.87 2.38
CA LEU A 75 11.58 -8.88 0.96
C LEU A 75 12.95 -8.25 0.67
N ASN A 76 13.28 -7.16 1.35
CA ASN A 76 14.52 -6.40 1.16
C ASN A 76 15.60 -6.70 2.22
N LEU A 77 15.39 -7.69 3.08
CA LEU A 77 16.34 -8.08 4.13
C LEU A 77 17.17 -9.32 3.75
N GLY A 78 17.24 -9.61 2.47
CA GLY A 78 17.97 -10.68 1.83
C GLY A 78 17.32 -11.08 0.51
N ALA A 79 17.96 -10.77 -0.62
CA ALA A 79 17.37 -11.02 -1.94
C ALA A 79 18.43 -11.18 -3.03
N GLY A 80 18.27 -12.19 -3.88
CA GLY A 80 19.09 -12.42 -5.06
C GLY A 80 20.59 -12.53 -4.76
N GLY A 81 20.96 -13.18 -3.66
CA GLY A 81 22.34 -13.36 -3.21
C GLY A 81 22.94 -12.15 -2.48
N LEU A 82 22.13 -11.11 -2.20
CA LEU A 82 22.58 -9.92 -1.48
C LEU A 82 22.00 -9.90 -0.06
N SER A 83 22.86 -9.57 0.92
CA SER A 83 22.43 -9.31 2.28
C SER A 83 21.70 -7.96 2.40
N GLU A 84 21.02 -7.73 3.53
CA GLU A 84 20.38 -6.45 3.89
C GLU A 84 21.37 -5.27 3.74
N ASP A 85 22.58 -5.38 4.27
CA ASP A 85 23.60 -4.33 4.22
C ASP A 85 24.05 -4.05 2.77
N GLN A 86 24.17 -5.10 1.95
CA GLN A 86 24.56 -4.96 0.55
C GLN A 86 23.45 -4.28 -0.26
N ILE A 87 22.19 -4.62 -0.01
CA ILE A 87 21.03 -3.97 -0.62
C ILE A 87 20.99 -2.50 -0.21
N ALA A 88 21.09 -2.21 1.09
CA ALA A 88 21.07 -0.85 1.61
C ALA A 88 22.22 0.00 1.04
N LYS A 89 23.44 -0.56 1.00
CA LYS A 89 24.61 0.11 0.41
C LYS A 89 24.41 0.39 -1.09
N ALA A 90 23.94 -0.60 -1.84
CA ALA A 90 23.76 -0.45 -3.29
C ALA A 90 22.74 0.64 -3.65
N LEU A 91 21.68 0.79 -2.86
CA LEU A 91 20.70 1.87 -3.00
C LEU A 91 21.29 3.23 -2.62
N ALA A 92 22.03 3.28 -1.48
CA ALA A 92 22.67 4.52 -1.02
C ALA A 92 23.72 5.04 -2.02
N ASP A 93 24.50 4.16 -2.66
CA ASP A 93 25.53 4.51 -3.65
C ASP A 93 24.97 5.25 -4.88
N VAL A 94 23.65 5.14 -5.13
CA VAL A 94 22.95 5.82 -6.24
C VAL A 94 21.84 6.78 -5.77
N GLY A 95 21.75 7.03 -4.46
CA GLY A 95 20.73 7.90 -3.88
C GLY A 95 19.30 7.43 -4.13
N ALA A 96 19.09 6.12 -4.28
CA ALA A 96 17.78 5.54 -4.48
C ALA A 96 17.10 5.22 -3.14
N GLU A 97 15.79 5.38 -3.10
CA GLU A 97 14.95 5.09 -1.94
C GLU A 97 14.02 3.91 -2.23
N LEU A 98 14.12 2.86 -1.42
CA LEU A 98 13.20 1.73 -1.44
C LEU A 98 12.21 1.90 -0.30
N GLY A 99 10.90 1.81 -0.62
CA GLY A 99 9.83 1.89 0.35
C GLY A 99 8.88 0.70 0.26
N GLY A 100 7.94 0.64 1.20
CA GLY A 100 6.90 -0.39 1.19
C GLY A 100 5.53 0.22 1.48
N ARG A 101 4.49 -0.41 0.94
CA ARG A 101 3.09 -0.14 1.23
C ARG A 101 2.42 -1.40 1.75
N PHE A 102 1.69 -1.26 2.84
CA PHE A 102 0.95 -2.38 3.43
C PHE A 102 -0.41 -1.90 3.94
N ASP A 103 -1.45 -2.57 3.49
CA ASP A 103 -2.82 -2.38 4.00
C ASP A 103 -3.55 -3.74 4.12
N GLN A 104 -4.85 -3.73 4.29
CA GLN A 104 -5.63 -4.95 4.39
C GLN A 104 -5.62 -5.77 3.10
N ASP A 105 -5.59 -5.12 1.95
CA ASP A 105 -5.76 -5.76 0.65
C ASP A 105 -4.43 -5.95 -0.08
N ARG A 106 -3.45 -5.06 0.15
CA ARG A 106 -2.25 -4.97 -0.67
C ARG A 106 -0.98 -4.94 0.14
N ALA A 107 0.05 -5.56 -0.43
CA ALA A 107 1.44 -5.38 -0.08
C ALA A 107 2.19 -4.92 -1.33
N GLY A 108 3.02 -3.89 -1.23
CA GLY A 108 3.75 -3.35 -2.37
C GLY A 108 5.13 -2.85 -2.00
N VAL A 109 6.00 -2.80 -3.00
CA VAL A 109 7.34 -2.23 -2.91
C VAL A 109 7.41 -1.03 -3.84
N SER A 110 7.94 0.08 -3.36
CA SER A 110 8.16 1.30 -4.14
C SER A 110 9.64 1.63 -4.24
N LEU A 111 10.02 2.21 -5.36
CA LEU A 111 11.38 2.70 -5.62
C LEU A 111 11.30 4.13 -6.14
N ARG A 112 12.09 5.01 -5.57
CA ARG A 112 12.42 6.33 -6.15
C ARG A 112 13.89 6.37 -6.50
N THR A 113 14.22 6.81 -7.71
CA THR A 113 15.60 6.94 -8.19
C THR A 113 15.72 8.07 -9.20
N LEU A 114 16.95 8.46 -9.53
CA LEU A 114 17.21 9.36 -10.66
C LEU A 114 16.99 8.62 -11.99
N SER A 115 16.61 9.35 -13.04
CA SER A 115 16.38 8.80 -14.37
C SER A 115 17.66 8.54 -15.16
N SER A 116 18.82 9.06 -14.70
CA SER A 116 20.12 8.83 -15.31
C SER A 116 20.47 7.33 -15.37
N GLU A 117 21.13 6.91 -16.44
CA GLU A 117 21.28 5.50 -16.81
C GLU A 117 21.91 4.65 -15.69
N ARG A 118 22.99 5.15 -15.05
CA ARG A 118 23.70 4.44 -14.00
C ARG A 118 22.82 4.19 -12.79
N GLU A 119 22.23 5.26 -12.26
CA GLU A 119 21.42 5.25 -11.05
C GLU A 119 20.17 4.40 -11.26
N ARG A 120 19.48 4.62 -12.38
CA ARG A 120 18.29 3.86 -12.77
C ARG A 120 18.58 2.37 -12.91
N THR A 121 19.65 1.99 -13.61
CA THR A 121 19.99 0.58 -13.85
C THR A 121 20.29 -0.14 -12.55
N GLN A 122 21.11 0.45 -11.67
CA GLN A 122 21.47 -0.14 -10.39
C GLN A 122 20.25 -0.25 -9.45
N ALA A 123 19.45 0.80 -9.35
CA ALA A 123 18.26 0.81 -8.50
C ALA A 123 17.21 -0.21 -8.98
N LEU A 124 17.00 -0.33 -10.29
CA LEU A 124 16.08 -1.32 -10.88
C LEU A 124 16.56 -2.76 -10.71
N ASP A 125 17.87 -3.02 -10.77
CA ASP A 125 18.43 -4.36 -10.46
C ASP A 125 18.10 -4.76 -9.03
N ILE A 126 18.29 -3.86 -8.07
CA ILE A 126 17.95 -4.10 -6.66
C ILE A 126 16.45 -4.34 -6.48
N LEU A 127 15.59 -3.47 -7.04
CA LEU A 127 14.14 -3.66 -6.96
C LEU A 127 13.73 -5.02 -7.55
N GLY A 128 14.29 -5.38 -8.72
CA GLY A 128 14.05 -6.67 -9.37
C GLY A 128 14.43 -7.86 -8.48
N ARG A 129 15.59 -7.82 -7.81
CA ARG A 129 16.02 -8.86 -6.86
C ARG A 129 15.06 -8.97 -5.67
N VAL A 130 14.71 -7.83 -5.07
CA VAL A 130 13.83 -7.75 -3.90
C VAL A 130 12.45 -8.36 -4.18
N ILE A 131 11.84 -8.05 -5.32
CA ILE A 131 10.48 -8.53 -5.60
C ILE A 131 10.44 -9.91 -6.26
N GLN A 132 11.50 -10.34 -6.98
CA GLN A 132 11.50 -11.60 -7.73
C GLN A 132 12.25 -12.74 -7.02
N HIS A 133 13.24 -12.41 -6.18
CA HIS A 133 14.14 -13.39 -5.57
C HIS A 133 14.37 -13.14 -4.07
N PRO A 134 13.30 -12.94 -3.26
CA PRO A 134 13.47 -12.82 -1.81
C PRO A 134 13.92 -14.15 -1.21
N GLU A 135 14.81 -14.10 -0.23
CA GLU A 135 15.42 -15.29 0.37
C GLU A 135 14.86 -15.66 1.74
N PHE A 136 14.31 -14.67 2.46
CA PHE A 136 13.75 -14.85 3.81
C PHE A 136 14.73 -15.57 4.75
N PRO A 137 15.92 -15.03 5.05
CA PRO A 137 16.89 -15.68 5.91
C PRO A 137 16.31 -15.96 7.30
N GLU A 138 16.60 -17.13 7.88
CA GLU A 138 16.02 -17.59 9.14
C GLU A 138 16.40 -16.70 10.34
N ASP A 139 17.65 -16.30 10.40
CA ASP A 139 18.18 -15.40 11.43
C ASP A 139 17.56 -14.00 11.37
N VAL A 140 17.31 -13.50 10.15
CA VAL A 140 16.61 -12.24 9.92
C VAL A 140 15.15 -12.36 10.32
N LEU A 141 14.48 -13.45 9.96
CA LEU A 141 13.09 -13.72 10.37
C LEU A 141 12.97 -13.71 11.91
N GLU A 142 13.88 -14.37 12.60
CA GLU A 142 13.85 -14.41 14.06
C GLU A 142 14.07 -13.03 14.69
N ARG A 143 15.04 -12.27 14.18
CA ARG A 143 15.29 -10.89 14.62
C ARG A 143 14.04 -10.00 14.44
N GLU A 144 13.43 -10.03 13.25
CA GLU A 144 12.25 -9.22 12.94
C GLU A 144 11.02 -9.68 13.72
N ARG A 145 10.85 -10.98 13.94
CA ARG A 145 9.80 -11.52 14.81
C ARG A 145 9.90 -10.93 16.23
N VAL A 146 11.07 -10.97 16.84
CA VAL A 146 11.30 -10.41 18.17
C VAL A 146 10.97 -8.91 18.19
N ARG A 147 11.39 -8.18 17.15
CA ARG A 147 11.13 -6.75 17.00
C ARG A 147 9.61 -6.45 16.93
N VAL A 148 8.89 -7.19 16.10
CA VAL A 148 7.43 -7.03 15.96
C VAL A 148 6.71 -7.38 17.24
N ILE A 149 7.03 -8.51 17.89
CA ILE A 149 6.43 -8.93 19.17
C ILE A 149 6.67 -7.88 20.26
N THR A 150 7.88 -7.33 20.33
CA THR A 150 8.19 -6.26 21.30
C THR A 150 7.34 -5.02 21.06
N GLY A 151 7.19 -4.58 19.81
CA GLY A 151 6.31 -3.49 19.44
C GLY A 151 4.84 -3.75 19.75
N LEU A 152 4.38 -5.00 19.57
CA LEU A 152 3.01 -5.41 19.92
C LEU A 152 2.75 -5.35 21.43
N ARG A 153 3.71 -5.83 22.24
CA ARG A 153 3.61 -5.76 23.70
C ARG A 153 3.54 -4.30 24.18
N GLU A 154 4.34 -3.43 23.61
CA GLU A 154 4.27 -2.00 23.91
C GLU A 154 2.92 -1.40 23.47
N ALA A 155 2.47 -1.67 22.25
CA ALA A 155 1.20 -1.16 21.74
C ALA A 155 0.00 -1.64 22.58
N ASP A 156 0.04 -2.85 23.12
CA ASP A 156 -1.02 -3.41 23.98
C ASP A 156 -1.11 -2.76 25.37
N THR A 157 -0.15 -1.87 25.72
CA THR A 157 -0.24 -1.01 26.92
C THR A 157 -0.85 0.36 26.62
N LYS A 158 -1.06 0.74 25.36
CA LYS A 158 -1.53 2.07 24.95
C LYS A 158 -3.05 2.07 24.75
N PRO A 159 -3.80 2.98 25.42
CA PRO A 159 -5.27 2.95 25.39
C PRO A 159 -5.87 3.22 24.02
N ASP A 160 -5.23 4.04 23.17
CA ASP A 160 -5.62 4.31 21.80
C ASP A 160 -5.50 3.07 20.91
N HIS A 161 -4.40 2.31 21.03
CA HIS A 161 -4.21 1.05 20.33
C HIS A 161 -5.22 -0.03 20.77
N ILE A 162 -5.47 -0.14 22.08
CA ILE A 162 -6.48 -1.07 22.62
C ILE A 162 -7.86 -0.71 22.09
N ALA A 163 -8.22 0.57 22.08
CA ALA A 163 -9.51 1.04 21.59
C ALA A 163 -9.66 0.77 20.07
N SER A 164 -8.65 1.07 19.27
CA SER A 164 -8.65 0.85 17.81
C SER A 164 -8.78 -0.62 17.46
N ARG A 165 -8.03 -1.50 18.15
CA ARG A 165 -8.11 -2.95 17.97
C ARG A 165 -9.51 -3.49 18.34
N THR A 166 -10.05 -3.03 19.46
CA THR A 166 -11.38 -3.44 19.91
C THR A 166 -12.46 -3.00 18.91
N LEU A 167 -12.43 -1.74 18.47
CA LEU A 167 -13.37 -1.23 17.47
C LEU A 167 -13.30 -2.04 16.16
N ARG A 168 -12.11 -2.32 15.66
CA ARG A 168 -11.92 -3.15 14.45
C ARG A 168 -12.55 -4.52 14.60
N LYS A 169 -12.34 -5.19 15.75
CA LYS A 169 -12.94 -6.49 16.04
C LYS A 169 -14.47 -6.42 16.15
N MET A 170 -15.01 -5.34 16.71
CA MET A 170 -16.47 -5.11 16.78
C MET A 170 -17.08 -4.91 15.38
N LEU A 171 -16.39 -4.20 14.49
CA LEU A 171 -16.86 -3.93 13.12
C LEU A 171 -16.81 -5.16 12.22
N TYR A 172 -15.77 -5.95 12.31
CA TYR A 172 -15.49 -7.00 11.33
C TYR A 172 -15.62 -8.43 11.88
N GLY A 173 -15.71 -8.60 13.19
CA GLY A 173 -15.89 -9.92 13.82
C GLY A 173 -14.80 -10.92 13.42
N SER A 174 -15.20 -12.01 12.77
CA SER A 174 -14.30 -13.06 12.24
C SER A 174 -13.82 -12.80 10.82
N HIS A 175 -14.27 -11.72 10.17
CA HIS A 175 -13.78 -11.35 8.83
C HIS A 175 -12.27 -11.03 8.90
N PRO A 176 -11.46 -11.37 7.87
CA PRO A 176 -10.02 -11.06 7.85
C PRO A 176 -9.66 -9.61 8.16
N TYR A 177 -10.52 -8.66 7.80
CA TYR A 177 -10.33 -7.24 8.16
C TYR A 177 -10.38 -6.94 9.66
N GLY A 178 -10.92 -7.86 10.47
CA GLY A 178 -10.91 -7.80 11.93
C GLY A 178 -9.57 -8.18 12.55
N LEU A 179 -8.68 -8.82 11.78
CA LEU A 179 -7.35 -9.20 12.25
C LEU A 179 -6.43 -7.97 12.36
N ARG A 180 -5.46 -8.06 13.25
CA ARG A 180 -4.41 -7.05 13.39
C ARG A 180 -3.41 -7.22 12.26
N GLY A 181 -3.22 -6.19 11.43
CA GLY A 181 -2.31 -6.26 10.27
C GLY A 181 -0.85 -6.57 10.65
N SER A 182 -0.40 -6.11 11.83
CA SER A 182 0.92 -6.45 12.39
C SER A 182 0.98 -7.82 13.08
N GLY A 183 -0.12 -8.54 13.15
CA GLY A 183 -0.19 -9.89 13.74
C GLY A 183 -0.56 -9.94 15.21
N GLU A 184 -0.77 -11.15 15.68
CA GLU A 184 -0.96 -11.48 17.09
C GLU A 184 0.31 -12.20 17.60
N ILE A 185 0.69 -11.97 18.87
CA ILE A 185 1.92 -12.54 19.44
C ILE A 185 1.92 -14.06 19.29
N ALA A 186 0.81 -14.71 19.64
CA ALA A 186 0.71 -16.17 19.58
C ALA A 186 0.89 -16.74 18.16
N SER A 187 0.38 -16.07 17.12
CA SER A 187 0.58 -16.51 15.74
C SER A 187 2.01 -16.26 15.27
N LEU A 188 2.57 -15.08 15.59
CA LEU A 188 3.94 -14.73 15.21
C LEU A 188 5.00 -15.68 15.79
N GLU A 189 4.80 -16.16 17.03
CA GLU A 189 5.71 -17.14 17.67
C GLU A 189 5.76 -18.49 16.93
N LEU A 190 4.69 -18.83 16.19
CA LEU A 190 4.58 -20.12 15.48
C LEU A 190 4.99 -20.03 14.00
N LEU A 191 5.02 -18.82 13.40
CA LEU A 191 5.37 -18.63 12.00
C LEU A 191 6.77 -19.15 11.70
N GLN A 192 6.90 -19.86 10.60
CA GLN A 192 8.17 -20.37 10.08
C GLN A 192 8.50 -19.72 8.73
N ARG A 193 9.76 -19.78 8.32
CA ARG A 193 10.21 -19.33 6.99
C ARG A 193 9.33 -19.88 5.86
N LYS A 194 8.94 -21.14 5.96
CA LYS A 194 8.07 -21.80 4.97
C LYS A 194 6.75 -21.06 4.77
N ASP A 195 6.15 -20.52 5.83
CA ASP A 195 4.86 -19.82 5.74
C ASP A 195 4.98 -18.52 4.92
N LEU A 196 6.13 -17.83 5.04
CA LEU A 196 6.43 -16.64 4.26
C LEU A 196 6.66 -16.99 2.78
N VAL A 197 7.43 -18.06 2.52
CA VAL A 197 7.67 -18.56 1.17
C VAL A 197 6.36 -18.98 0.49
N ASP A 198 5.49 -19.71 1.20
CA ASP A 198 4.20 -20.16 0.69
C ASP A 198 3.26 -18.97 0.38
N LEU A 199 3.26 -17.93 1.24
CA LEU A 199 2.52 -16.70 0.96
C LEU A 199 3.08 -15.98 -0.25
N TYR A 200 4.39 -15.81 -0.33
CA TYR A 200 5.03 -15.20 -1.49
C TYR A 200 4.67 -15.94 -2.78
N GLN A 201 4.81 -17.25 -2.84
CA GLN A 201 4.49 -18.06 -4.01
C GLN A 201 3.01 -18.00 -4.40
N SER A 202 2.11 -17.84 -3.44
CA SER A 202 0.66 -17.81 -3.69
C SER A 202 0.11 -16.43 -3.99
N ARG A 203 0.73 -15.34 -3.49
CA ARG A 203 0.18 -13.98 -3.54
C ARG A 203 0.98 -12.99 -4.37
N TYR A 204 2.31 -13.11 -4.42
CA TYR A 204 3.17 -12.20 -5.20
C TYR A 204 3.24 -12.65 -6.67
N ARG A 205 2.06 -12.75 -7.31
CA ARG A 205 1.91 -13.33 -8.65
C ARG A 205 1.81 -12.27 -9.72
N ALA A 206 2.49 -12.52 -10.84
CA ALA A 206 2.60 -11.57 -11.94
C ALA A 206 1.23 -11.08 -12.46
N ALA A 207 0.27 -11.97 -12.73
CA ALA A 207 -1.03 -11.59 -13.30
C ALA A 207 -1.99 -10.93 -12.28
N SER A 208 -1.60 -10.85 -11.00
CA SER A 208 -2.32 -10.09 -9.96
C SER A 208 -1.55 -8.85 -9.52
N ALA A 209 -0.35 -8.65 -10.04
CA ALA A 209 0.46 -7.47 -9.75
C ALA A 209 -0.02 -6.25 -10.55
N VAL A 210 0.20 -5.09 -9.96
CA VAL A 210 0.02 -3.79 -10.60
C VAL A 210 1.34 -3.03 -10.50
N VAL A 211 1.88 -2.60 -11.64
CA VAL A 211 3.06 -1.75 -11.72
C VAL A 211 2.62 -0.33 -12.06
N SER A 212 2.97 0.63 -11.23
CA SER A 212 2.79 2.06 -11.51
C SER A 212 4.15 2.70 -11.72
N ILE A 213 4.31 3.41 -12.83
CA ILE A 213 5.55 4.10 -13.21
C ILE A 213 5.23 5.56 -13.50
N MET A 214 5.96 6.47 -12.89
CA MET A 214 5.89 7.91 -13.19
C MET A 214 7.28 8.49 -13.23
N GLY A 215 7.58 9.32 -14.23
CA GLY A 215 8.85 10.05 -14.28
C GLY A 215 9.44 10.22 -15.65
N ASP A 216 10.75 10.53 -15.66
CA ASP A 216 11.51 10.86 -16.85
C ASP A 216 12.04 9.60 -17.56
N VAL A 217 11.11 8.87 -18.13
CA VAL A 217 11.37 7.75 -19.05
C VAL A 217 10.33 7.76 -20.16
N SER A 218 10.67 7.21 -21.32
CA SER A 218 9.74 7.04 -22.43
C SER A 218 8.78 5.87 -22.17
N ARG A 219 7.67 5.82 -22.92
CA ARG A 219 6.74 4.70 -22.92
C ARG A 219 7.41 3.35 -23.22
N ALA A 220 8.41 3.34 -24.11
CA ALA A 220 9.14 2.12 -24.48
C ALA A 220 10.05 1.65 -23.34
N GLU A 221 10.74 2.57 -22.67
CA GLU A 221 11.55 2.27 -21.48
C GLU A 221 10.68 1.79 -20.33
N ALA A 222 9.55 2.45 -20.06
CA ALA A 222 8.60 2.02 -19.03
C ALA A 222 8.07 0.61 -19.30
N ALA A 223 7.83 0.23 -20.56
CA ALA A 223 7.43 -1.11 -20.92
C ALA A 223 8.55 -2.13 -20.64
N ALA A 224 9.77 -1.82 -21.01
CA ALA A 224 10.94 -2.69 -20.78
C ALA A 224 11.18 -2.88 -19.26
N ILE A 225 11.04 -1.81 -18.46
CA ILE A 225 11.15 -1.84 -17.00
C ILE A 225 10.07 -2.76 -16.41
N ALA A 226 8.80 -2.58 -16.78
CA ALA A 226 7.70 -3.39 -16.28
C ALA A 226 7.87 -4.88 -16.61
N GLU A 227 8.27 -5.21 -17.86
CA GLU A 227 8.58 -6.59 -18.25
C GLU A 227 9.72 -7.17 -17.41
N ALA A 228 10.82 -6.43 -17.23
CA ALA A 228 11.98 -6.88 -16.46
C ALA A 228 11.63 -7.15 -14.99
N LEU A 229 10.79 -6.29 -14.37
CA LEU A 229 10.37 -6.42 -12.97
C LEU A 229 9.38 -7.57 -12.74
N THR A 230 8.67 -8.05 -13.76
CA THR A 230 7.57 -9.02 -13.55
C THR A 230 7.83 -10.40 -14.16
N LYS A 231 8.85 -10.55 -15.00
CA LYS A 231 9.11 -11.80 -15.75
C LYS A 231 9.43 -13.01 -14.87
N ALA A 232 10.08 -12.84 -13.73
CA ALA A 232 10.48 -13.90 -12.81
C ALA A 232 9.59 -14.01 -11.57
N LEU A 233 8.51 -13.24 -11.51
CA LEU A 233 7.48 -13.41 -10.47
C LEU A 233 6.77 -14.76 -10.63
N PRO A 234 6.22 -15.33 -9.53
CA PRO A 234 5.35 -16.49 -9.62
C PRO A 234 4.22 -16.26 -10.63
N GLN A 235 4.01 -17.23 -11.53
CA GLN A 235 3.07 -17.06 -12.64
C GLN A 235 1.61 -17.27 -12.23
N GLY A 236 0.69 -16.68 -12.98
CA GLY A 236 -0.75 -16.79 -12.76
C GLY A 236 -1.33 -15.69 -11.87
N LYS A 237 -2.58 -15.85 -11.47
CA LYS A 237 -3.31 -14.96 -10.57
C LYS A 237 -3.31 -15.47 -9.15
N SER A 238 -3.34 -14.58 -8.16
CA SER A 238 -3.65 -14.95 -6.79
C SER A 238 -5.13 -15.36 -6.68
N ASN A 239 -5.40 -16.36 -5.85
CA ASN A 239 -6.77 -16.75 -5.53
C ASN A 239 -7.18 -16.02 -4.25
N SER A 240 -7.57 -14.76 -4.39
CA SER A 240 -8.09 -13.97 -3.27
C SER A 240 -9.60 -13.87 -3.38
N THR A 241 -10.28 -14.60 -2.51
CA THR A 241 -11.72 -14.43 -2.30
C THR A 241 -11.94 -14.06 -0.84
N LEU A 242 -12.30 -12.79 -0.61
CA LEU A 242 -12.70 -12.37 0.72
C LEU A 242 -14.17 -12.69 0.94
N PRO A 243 -14.55 -13.20 2.13
CA PRO A 243 -15.95 -13.36 2.48
C PRO A 243 -16.63 -11.98 2.51
N PRO A 244 -17.96 -11.91 2.35
CA PRO A 244 -18.67 -10.65 2.52
C PRO A 244 -18.58 -10.16 3.97
N VAL A 245 -18.40 -8.85 4.15
CA VAL A 245 -18.46 -8.24 5.49
C VAL A 245 -19.92 -8.29 5.97
N ILE A 246 -20.13 -8.89 7.13
CA ILE A 246 -21.45 -8.90 7.79
C ILE A 246 -21.60 -7.60 8.56
N ALA A 247 -22.72 -6.90 8.36
CA ALA A 247 -22.99 -5.66 9.08
C ALA A 247 -22.99 -5.89 10.60
N PRO A 248 -22.21 -5.13 11.37
CA PRO A 248 -22.14 -5.31 12.82
C PRO A 248 -23.44 -4.87 13.49
N VAL A 249 -23.75 -5.49 14.63
CA VAL A 249 -24.81 -5.01 15.53
C VAL A 249 -24.29 -3.82 16.32
N ALA A 250 -25.15 -2.82 16.56
CA ALA A 250 -24.80 -1.66 17.39
C ALA A 250 -24.40 -2.10 18.80
N GLU A 251 -23.18 -1.82 19.20
CA GLU A 251 -22.62 -2.18 20.50
C GLU A 251 -21.78 -1.03 21.06
N THR A 252 -21.77 -0.87 22.36
CA THR A 252 -20.85 0.02 23.08
C THR A 252 -19.97 -0.80 24.00
N ARG A 253 -18.64 -0.66 23.85
CA ARG A 253 -17.68 -1.33 24.73
C ARG A 253 -16.86 -0.30 25.50
N ARG A 254 -16.88 -0.41 26.84
CA ARG A 254 -16.06 0.41 27.73
C ARG A 254 -14.92 -0.43 28.31
N ILE A 255 -13.70 0.06 28.19
CA ILE A 255 -12.49 -0.58 28.70
C ILE A 255 -11.87 0.39 29.73
N THR A 256 -11.70 -0.07 30.96
CA THR A 256 -11.03 0.71 32.01
C THR A 256 -9.52 0.65 31.80
N HIS A 257 -8.86 1.82 31.83
CA HIS A 257 -7.42 1.95 31.68
C HIS A 257 -6.91 3.05 32.63
N PRO A 258 -5.70 2.92 33.24
CA PRO A 258 -5.17 3.89 34.21
C PRO A 258 -4.67 5.21 33.58
N ALA A 259 -4.77 5.40 32.26
CA ALA A 259 -4.40 6.64 31.59
C ALA A 259 -5.30 7.80 32.02
N SER A 260 -4.72 9.02 32.01
CA SER A 260 -5.44 10.25 32.35
C SER A 260 -6.39 10.75 31.25
N GLN A 261 -6.22 10.26 30.01
CA GLN A 261 -7.08 10.60 28.86
C GLN A 261 -8.01 9.47 28.50
N SER A 262 -9.25 9.80 28.11
CA SER A 262 -10.19 8.88 27.50
C SER A 262 -10.07 8.91 25.99
N HIS A 263 -10.00 7.73 25.35
CA HIS A 263 -10.03 7.56 23.91
C HIS A 263 -11.41 7.04 23.51
N ILE A 264 -12.15 7.83 22.74
CA ILE A 264 -13.49 7.49 22.26
C ILE A 264 -13.42 7.29 20.75
N LEU A 265 -13.77 6.08 20.32
CA LEU A 265 -13.81 5.73 18.91
C LEU A 265 -15.26 5.38 18.57
N LEU A 266 -15.76 5.96 17.48
CA LEU A 266 -17.09 5.73 16.93
C LEU A 266 -16.94 5.36 15.46
N ALA A 267 -17.62 4.30 15.03
CA ALA A 267 -17.62 3.89 13.63
C ALA A 267 -18.98 3.37 13.18
N TYR A 268 -19.25 3.56 11.91
CA TYR A 268 -20.41 3.01 11.20
C TYR A 268 -19.93 2.24 9.97
N PRO A 269 -20.66 1.22 9.52
CA PRO A 269 -20.44 0.62 8.22
C PRO A 269 -20.54 1.69 7.13
N GLY A 270 -19.53 1.75 6.26
CA GLY A 270 -19.50 2.67 5.13
C GLY A 270 -19.93 2.00 3.83
N LEU A 271 -19.74 2.74 2.72
CA LEU A 271 -20.01 2.26 1.37
C LEU A 271 -18.79 1.54 0.79
N ARG A 272 -19.05 0.65 -0.16
CA ARG A 272 -17.98 0.07 -0.99
C ARG A 272 -17.44 1.14 -1.95
N ARG A 273 -16.21 0.95 -2.42
CA ARG A 273 -15.57 1.92 -3.32
C ARG A 273 -16.24 1.99 -4.70
N ASP A 274 -16.89 0.92 -5.12
CA ASP A 274 -17.65 0.84 -6.38
C ASP A 274 -19.11 1.33 -6.26
N ASP A 275 -19.52 1.78 -5.06
CA ASP A 275 -20.84 2.35 -4.83
C ASP A 275 -20.95 3.75 -5.49
N PRO A 276 -22.06 4.06 -6.19
CA PRO A 276 -22.25 5.36 -6.83
C PRO A 276 -22.22 6.53 -5.85
N ASP A 277 -22.58 6.32 -4.58
CA ASP A 277 -22.57 7.35 -3.54
C ASP A 277 -21.22 7.46 -2.81
N PHE A 278 -20.19 6.69 -3.23
CA PHE A 278 -18.87 6.72 -2.59
C PHE A 278 -18.24 8.12 -2.59
N PHE A 279 -18.18 8.78 -3.75
CA PHE A 279 -17.58 10.12 -3.84
C PHE A 279 -18.40 11.20 -3.12
N PRO A 280 -19.75 11.25 -3.22
CA PRO A 280 -20.56 12.09 -2.36
C PRO A 280 -20.27 11.89 -0.86
N LEU A 281 -20.15 10.64 -0.42
CA LEU A 281 -19.81 10.33 0.97
C LEU A 281 -18.40 10.83 1.37
N VAL A 282 -17.41 10.71 0.49
CA VAL A 282 -16.05 11.23 0.73
C VAL A 282 -16.07 12.74 0.94
N VAL A 283 -16.81 13.49 0.09
CA VAL A 283 -16.97 14.93 0.25
C VAL A 283 -17.72 15.28 1.54
N GLY A 284 -18.81 14.58 1.85
CA GLY A 284 -19.55 14.75 3.10
C GLY A 284 -18.68 14.49 4.34
N ASN A 285 -17.88 13.42 4.33
CA ASN A 285 -16.94 13.09 5.40
C ASN A 285 -15.84 14.15 5.55
N TYR A 286 -15.32 14.70 4.44
CA TYR A 286 -14.35 15.78 4.47
C TYR A 286 -14.91 17.02 5.17
N ILE A 287 -16.13 17.43 4.81
CA ILE A 287 -16.82 18.58 5.44
C ILE A 287 -17.09 18.31 6.91
N LEU A 288 -17.51 17.10 7.27
CA LEU A 288 -17.86 16.73 8.63
C LEU A 288 -16.66 16.74 9.56
N GLY A 289 -15.58 16.02 9.21
CA GLY A 289 -14.44 15.82 10.10
C GLY A 289 -13.09 15.66 9.41
N GLY A 290 -13.07 15.24 8.14
CA GLY A 290 -11.84 14.94 7.39
C GLY A 290 -11.05 16.17 6.94
N GLY A 291 -11.66 17.37 6.92
CA GLY A 291 -11.03 18.62 6.48
C GLY A 291 -10.14 19.30 7.54
N GLY A 292 -9.73 18.59 8.58
CA GLY A 292 -8.88 19.16 9.65
C GLY A 292 -9.56 20.33 10.36
N PHE A 293 -8.83 21.42 10.61
CA PHE A 293 -9.31 22.58 11.40
C PHE A 293 -10.53 23.30 10.81
N VAL A 294 -10.81 23.15 9.53
CA VAL A 294 -11.98 23.77 8.87
C VAL A 294 -13.21 22.86 8.85
N SER A 295 -13.10 21.66 9.38
CA SER A 295 -14.23 20.71 9.43
C SER A 295 -15.24 21.11 10.53
N ARG A 296 -16.51 20.72 10.34
CA ARG A 296 -17.59 21.06 11.28
C ARG A 296 -17.35 20.53 12.69
N LEU A 297 -16.88 19.28 12.81
CA LEU A 297 -16.58 18.69 14.11
C LEU A 297 -15.48 19.47 14.85
N MET A 298 -14.47 19.95 14.15
CA MET A 298 -13.41 20.73 14.77
C MET A 298 -13.91 22.11 15.21
N GLN A 299 -14.81 22.75 14.46
CA GLN A 299 -15.34 24.06 14.79
C GLN A 299 -16.35 24.02 15.95
N GLU A 300 -17.16 22.95 16.04
CA GLU A 300 -18.25 22.85 17.01
C GLU A 300 -17.83 22.19 18.35
N ILE A 301 -16.82 21.32 18.32
CA ILE A 301 -16.44 20.49 19.50
C ILE A 301 -15.16 20.99 20.18
N ARG A 302 -14.25 21.64 19.45
CA ARG A 302 -12.96 22.07 19.96
C ARG A 302 -12.95 23.52 20.46
#